data_768ab0ebf1e707c1967940f6dce26aec
#
_entry.id   768ab0ebf1e707c1967940f6dce26aec
#
_cell.length_a   1.000
_cell.length_b   1.000
_cell.length_c   1.000
_cell.angle_alpha   90.00
_cell.angle_beta   90.00
_cell.angle_gamma   90.00
#
_symmetry.space_group_name_H-M   'P 1'
#
loop_
_entity.id
_entity.type
_entity.pdbx_description
1 polymer ?
#
loop_
_entity_poly.entity_id
_entity_poly.type
_entity_poly.pdbx_seq_one_letter_code
_entity_poly.pdbx_strand_id
1 'polypeptide(L)'
;IQKKFLKRSVKISIEDLLKISCMSKSTFYRAFVNQLGISPYQLIINERLKIAKKLLINDRLSVKETAYASGFSSPNYFIRLFKKHEGITPKEFVNTKLNKFL
;
A
#
# COMPACT_ATOMS: atom_id res chain seq x y z
N ILE A 1 14.39 -5.84 -12.86
CA ILE A 1 13.51 -4.86 -13.49
C ILE A 1 12.21 -4.75 -12.72
N GLN A 2 11.58 -5.87 -12.38
CA GLN A 2 10.34 -5.85 -11.61
C GLN A 2 10.52 -5.29 -10.20
N LYS A 3 11.65 -5.57 -9.57
CA LYS A 3 11.95 -5.02 -8.24
C LYS A 3 12.09 -3.49 -8.28
N LYS A 4 12.68 -2.94 -9.33
CA LYS A 4 12.78 -1.50 -9.53
C LYS A 4 11.40 -0.86 -9.69
N PHE A 5 10.53 -1.51 -10.45
CA PHE A 5 9.18 -1.03 -10.69
C PHE A 5 8.37 -1.03 -9.39
N LEU A 6 8.46 -2.11 -8.60
CA LEU A 6 7.78 -2.21 -7.32
C LEU A 6 8.27 -1.14 -6.33
N LYS A 7 9.58 -0.89 -6.29
CA LYS A 7 10.13 0.17 -5.45
C LYS A 7 9.58 1.54 -5.83
N ARG A 8 9.40 1.81 -7.12
CA ARG A 8 8.81 3.06 -7.58
C ARG A 8 7.37 3.19 -7.13
N SER A 9 6.60 2.09 -7.23
CA SER A 9 5.19 2.09 -6.82
C SER A 9 5.01 2.44 -5.35
N VAL A 10 5.87 1.91 -4.47
CA VAL A 10 5.77 2.21 -3.03
C VAL A 10 6.17 3.62 -2.68
N LYS A 11 7.01 4.25 -3.49
CA LYS A 11 7.52 5.60 -3.22
C LYS A 11 6.72 6.71 -3.89
N ILE A 12 5.82 6.36 -4.79
CA ILE A 12 4.97 7.35 -5.45
C ILE A 12 4.01 7.96 -4.45
N SER A 13 3.94 9.28 -4.41
CA SER A 13 3.02 10.02 -3.57
C SER A 13 1.97 10.71 -4.42
N ILE A 14 0.94 11.23 -3.78
CA ILE A 14 -0.08 12.02 -4.46
C ILE A 14 0.54 13.27 -5.09
N GLU A 15 1.51 13.89 -4.39
CA GLU A 15 2.23 15.05 -4.92
C GLU A 15 2.96 14.72 -6.21
N ASP A 16 3.57 13.55 -6.30
CA ASP A 16 4.24 13.12 -7.52
C ASP A 16 3.27 12.97 -8.68
N LEU A 17 2.10 12.38 -8.42
CA LEU A 17 1.06 12.22 -9.44
C LEU A 17 0.53 13.57 -9.91
N LEU A 18 0.36 14.52 -9.00
CA LEU A 18 -0.08 15.87 -9.34
C LEU A 18 0.92 16.58 -10.24
N LYS A 19 2.20 16.45 -9.94
CA LYS A 19 3.27 17.04 -10.77
C LYS A 19 3.26 16.48 -12.19
N ILE A 20 3.10 15.18 -12.31
CA ILE A 20 3.07 14.50 -13.61
C ILE A 20 1.84 14.91 -14.41
N SER A 21 0.69 15.06 -13.76
CA SER A 21 -0.57 15.38 -14.43
C SER A 21 -0.67 16.83 -14.88
N CYS A 22 0.10 17.72 -14.27
CA CYS A 22 0.03 19.18 -14.51
C CYS A 22 -1.38 19.76 -14.28
N MET A 23 -2.15 19.12 -13.42
CA MET A 23 -3.50 19.55 -13.08
C MET A 23 -3.56 20.14 -11.68
N SER A 24 -4.57 20.97 -11.40
CA SER A 24 -4.86 21.36 -10.04
C SER A 24 -5.31 20.12 -9.25
N LYS A 25 -5.14 20.17 -7.92
CA LYS A 25 -5.51 19.06 -7.06
C LYS A 25 -6.97 18.66 -7.24
N SER A 26 -7.88 19.63 -7.25
CA SER A 26 -9.31 19.38 -7.39
C SER A 26 -9.65 18.71 -8.73
N THR A 27 -9.09 19.23 -9.82
CA THR A 27 -9.34 18.70 -11.16
C THR A 27 -8.79 17.28 -11.27
N PHE A 28 -7.58 17.05 -10.76
CA PHE A 28 -6.94 15.74 -10.78
C PHE A 28 -7.79 14.70 -10.03
N TYR A 29 -8.21 15.04 -8.80
CA TYR A 29 -9.02 14.12 -7.99
C TYR A 29 -10.32 13.76 -8.67
N ARG A 30 -11.01 14.77 -9.22
CA ARG A 30 -12.29 14.56 -9.88
C ARG A 30 -12.15 13.65 -11.09
N ALA A 31 -11.18 13.93 -11.95
CA ALA A 31 -10.92 13.10 -13.13
C ALA A 31 -10.55 11.68 -12.76
N PHE A 32 -9.70 11.53 -11.73
CA PHE A 32 -9.25 10.23 -11.28
C PHE A 32 -10.41 9.37 -10.78
N VAL A 33 -11.25 9.94 -9.90
CA VAL A 33 -12.42 9.23 -9.35
C VAL A 33 -13.42 8.88 -10.45
N ASN A 34 -13.65 9.81 -11.40
CA ASN A 34 -14.58 9.56 -12.49
C ASN A 34 -14.14 8.40 -13.38
N GLN A 35 -12.85 8.26 -13.61
CA GLN A 35 -12.33 7.20 -14.48
C GLN A 35 -12.13 5.87 -13.77
N LEU A 36 -11.68 5.89 -12.53
CA LEU A 36 -11.27 4.67 -11.82
C LEU A 36 -12.19 4.27 -10.67
N GLY A 37 -13.10 5.14 -10.28
CA GLY A 37 -14.03 4.86 -9.18
C GLY A 37 -13.45 4.96 -7.79
N ILE A 38 -12.15 5.22 -7.66
CA ILE A 38 -11.47 5.38 -6.38
C ILE A 38 -10.56 6.60 -6.43
N SER A 39 -10.21 7.14 -5.26
CA SER A 39 -9.31 8.29 -5.19
C SER A 39 -7.86 7.87 -5.45
N PRO A 40 -6.98 8.80 -5.87
CA PRO A 40 -5.56 8.51 -6.00
C PRO A 40 -4.95 7.99 -4.71
N TYR A 41 -5.35 8.55 -3.58
CA TYR A 41 -4.87 8.11 -2.27
C TYR A 41 -5.25 6.64 -2.02
N GLN A 42 -6.49 6.28 -2.32
CA GLN A 42 -6.97 4.91 -2.13
C GLN A 42 -6.18 3.94 -2.99
N LEU A 43 -5.89 4.31 -4.24
CA LEU A 43 -5.09 3.47 -5.12
C LEU A 43 -3.70 3.23 -4.55
N ILE A 44 -3.04 4.29 -4.07
CA ILE A 44 -1.71 4.18 -3.49
C ILE A 44 -1.73 3.27 -2.25
N ILE A 45 -2.70 3.42 -1.39
CA ILE A 45 -2.83 2.58 -0.19
C ILE A 45 -3.06 1.12 -0.59
N ASN A 46 -3.92 0.86 -1.57
CA ASN A 46 -4.17 -0.49 -2.05
C ASN A 46 -2.89 -1.15 -2.57
N GLU A 47 -2.09 -0.42 -3.34
CA GLU A 47 -0.83 -0.95 -3.87
C GLU A 47 0.19 -1.21 -2.77
N ARG A 48 0.30 -0.29 -1.80
CA ARG A 48 1.20 -0.48 -0.65
C ARG A 48 0.81 -1.69 0.17
N LEU A 49 -0.50 -1.92 0.38
CA LEU A 49 -0.97 -3.08 1.12
C LEU A 49 -0.70 -4.38 0.39
N LYS A 50 -0.81 -4.40 -0.94
CA LYS A 50 -0.44 -5.58 -1.74
C LYS A 50 1.03 -5.94 -1.55
N ILE A 51 1.90 -4.95 -1.60
CA ILE A 51 3.34 -5.15 -1.41
C ILE A 51 3.61 -5.63 0.01
N ALA A 52 2.94 -5.02 1.00
CA ALA A 52 3.10 -5.41 2.40
C ALA A 52 2.74 -6.88 2.62
N LYS A 53 1.65 -7.34 2.03
CA LYS A 53 1.24 -8.74 2.16
C LYS A 53 2.30 -9.69 1.61
N LYS A 54 2.91 -9.36 0.48
CA LYS A 54 4.00 -10.17 -0.09
C LYS A 54 5.23 -10.18 0.81
N LEU A 55 5.59 -9.01 1.37
CA LEU A 55 6.75 -8.92 2.25
C LEU A 55 6.55 -9.74 3.53
N LEU A 56 5.34 -9.70 4.09
CA LEU A 56 5.03 -10.45 5.30
C LEU A 56 5.10 -11.96 5.08
N ILE A 57 4.58 -12.45 3.96
CA ILE A 57 4.45 -13.88 3.71
C ILE A 57 5.69 -14.46 3.02
N ASN A 58 6.15 -13.83 1.95
CA ASN A 58 7.25 -14.37 1.15
C ASN A 58 8.61 -14.07 1.74
N ASP A 59 8.81 -12.84 2.19
CA ASP A 59 10.10 -12.40 2.73
C ASP A 59 10.18 -12.51 4.24
N ARG A 60 9.08 -12.80 4.89
CA ARG A 60 8.95 -12.97 6.34
C ARG A 60 9.50 -11.80 7.14
N LEU A 61 9.31 -10.59 6.63
CA LEU A 61 9.71 -9.39 7.34
C LEU A 61 8.81 -9.18 8.56
N SER A 62 9.36 -8.53 9.58
CA SER A 62 8.56 -8.13 10.74
C SER A 62 7.50 -7.10 10.32
N VAL A 63 6.49 -6.91 11.16
CA VAL A 63 5.47 -5.90 10.90
C VAL A 63 6.08 -4.51 10.77
N LYS A 64 7.04 -4.19 11.63
CA LYS A 64 7.74 -2.90 11.60
C LYS A 64 8.52 -2.70 10.30
N GLU A 65 9.32 -3.71 9.92
CA GLU A 65 10.09 -3.65 8.68
C GLU A 65 9.17 -3.54 7.46
N THR A 66 8.08 -4.30 7.47
CA THR A 66 7.11 -4.29 6.37
C THR A 66 6.47 -2.92 6.22
N ALA A 67 6.11 -2.27 7.32
CA ALA A 67 5.49 -0.95 7.29
C ALA A 67 6.37 0.04 6.51
N TYR A 68 7.64 0.13 6.88
CA TYR A 68 8.55 1.07 6.22
C TYR A 68 8.88 0.63 4.79
N ALA A 69 9.12 -0.65 4.57
CA ALA A 69 9.48 -1.16 3.24
C ALA A 69 8.35 -1.00 2.23
N SER A 70 7.10 -1.03 2.68
CA SER A 70 5.94 -0.86 1.80
C SER A 70 5.49 0.59 1.67
N GLY A 71 6.21 1.53 2.28
CA GLY A 71 5.99 2.96 2.05
C GLY A 71 5.12 3.68 3.07
N PHE A 72 4.83 3.05 4.21
CA PHE A 72 4.06 3.70 5.27
C PHE A 72 4.98 4.53 6.16
N SER A 73 4.44 5.61 6.72
CA SER A 73 5.21 6.54 7.55
C SER A 73 5.50 5.99 8.94
N SER A 74 4.66 5.08 9.44
CA SER A 74 4.87 4.48 10.76
C SER A 74 4.22 3.11 10.83
N PRO A 75 4.74 2.22 11.71
CA PRO A 75 4.11 0.90 11.93
C PRO A 75 2.68 1.00 12.45
N ASN A 76 2.40 1.94 13.35
CA ASN A 76 1.05 2.09 13.90
C ASN A 76 0.03 2.46 12.84
N TYR A 77 0.38 3.37 11.95
CA TYR A 77 -0.47 3.76 10.83
C TYR A 77 -0.71 2.57 9.89
N PHE A 78 0.35 1.84 9.57
CA PHE A 78 0.27 0.64 8.74
C PHE A 78 -0.68 -0.40 9.35
N ILE A 79 -0.52 -0.72 10.63
CA ILE A 79 -1.35 -1.71 11.31
C ILE A 79 -2.82 -1.31 11.25
N ARG A 80 -3.11 -0.04 11.48
CA ARG A 80 -4.47 0.49 11.48
C ARG A 80 -5.12 0.39 10.10
N LEU A 81 -4.39 0.80 9.05
CA LEU A 81 -4.89 0.71 7.68
C LEU A 81 -5.03 -0.73 7.23
N PHE A 82 -4.07 -1.58 7.57
CA PHE A 82 -4.11 -3.00 7.21
C PHE A 82 -5.38 -3.65 7.78
N LYS A 83 -5.62 -3.45 9.08
CA LYS A 83 -6.81 -4.00 9.73
C LYS A 83 -8.09 -3.47 9.11
N LYS A 84 -8.13 -2.18 8.78
CA LYS A 84 -9.29 -1.56 8.15
C LYS A 84 -9.61 -2.20 6.79
N HIS A 85 -8.60 -2.47 5.98
CA HIS A 85 -8.78 -3.00 4.63
C HIS A 85 -8.89 -4.51 4.58
N GLU A 86 -8.16 -5.22 5.44
CA GLU A 86 -8.12 -6.69 5.42
C GLU A 86 -9.02 -7.35 6.45
N GLY A 87 -9.50 -6.58 7.43
CA GLY A 87 -10.36 -7.09 8.50
C GLY A 87 -9.61 -7.71 9.66
N ILE A 88 -8.33 -7.97 9.53
CA ILE A 88 -7.47 -8.54 10.57
C ILE A 88 -6.14 -7.78 10.62
N THR A 89 -5.41 -7.94 11.73
CA THR A 89 -4.10 -7.30 11.87
C THR A 89 -3.06 -7.98 10.99
N PRO A 90 -1.92 -7.32 10.69
CA PRO A 90 -0.84 -7.98 9.97
C PRO A 90 -0.35 -9.25 10.65
N LYS A 91 -0.26 -9.24 11.97
CA LYS A 91 0.16 -10.42 12.73
C LYS A 91 -0.82 -11.57 12.56
N GLU A 92 -2.11 -11.30 12.67
CA GLU A 92 -3.16 -12.30 12.44
C GLU A 92 -3.13 -12.82 11.02
N PHE A 93 -2.89 -11.93 10.05
CA PHE A 93 -2.79 -12.30 8.65
C PHE A 93 -1.65 -13.29 8.42
N VAL A 94 -0.48 -13.03 8.97
CA VAL A 94 0.67 -13.94 8.86
C VAL A 94 0.35 -15.29 9.47
N ASN A 95 -0.22 -15.29 10.69
CA ASN A 95 -0.57 -16.54 11.37
C ASN A 95 -1.57 -17.36 10.57
N THR A 96 -2.58 -16.71 10.03
CA THR A 96 -3.61 -17.38 9.23
C THR A 96 -3.01 -18.01 7.96
N LYS A 97 -2.16 -17.26 7.25
CA LYS A 97 -1.54 -17.75 6.02
C LYS A 97 -0.55 -18.88 6.27
N LEU A 98 0.27 -18.76 7.31
CA LEU A 98 1.24 -19.80 7.63
C LEU A 98 0.56 -21.08 8.11
N ASN A 99 -0.52 -20.97 8.87
CA ASN A 99 -1.26 -22.13 9.36
C ASN A 99 -1.91 -22.95 8.24
N LYS A 100 -2.17 -22.35 7.08
CA LYS A 100 -2.70 -23.06 5.93
C LYS A 100 -1.74 -24.11 5.38
N PHE A 101 -0.46 -23.96 5.66
CA PHE A 101 0.58 -24.88 5.16
C PHE A 101 0.99 -25.93 6.21
N LEU A 102 0.40 -25.86 7.38
CA LEU A 102 0.63 -26.85 8.42
C LEU A 102 -0.50 -27.88 8.43
#